data_2103f1b84f9134cffe90840685210cb7
#
_entry.id   2103f1b84f9134cffe90840685210cb7
#
_cell.length_a   1.000
_cell.length_b   1.000
_cell.length_c   1.000
_cell.angle_alpha   90.00
_cell.angle_beta   90.00
_cell.angle_gamma   90.00
#
_symmetry.space_group_name_H-M   'P 1'
#
loop_
_entity.id
_entity.type
_entity.pdbx_description
1 polymer ?
#
loop_
_entity_poly.entity_id
_entity_poly.type
_entity_poly.pdbx_seq_one_letter_code
_entity_poly.pdbx_strand_id
1 'polypeptide(L)'
;MRHSPINHALNISFIMKNIITLILFCTNAIVLAQNKQSRIGYIAFSNIDNYVVFDTAVVRVWYALNALDIKNENSYIDWQILEIGKHCNKYYSYFVWESDSLRTIDYRTNRSGNYSNKLLPRGRNGNGIWNELQYHVLITENGIMRTYNRERLSQYEGYYDEPYPDQQWILLSDTATISGYHCQKATCNFHGRNFEAWFTPEIPIRLGPWKFGGLPGLIIKVYDSDHFYTFECTNVEQVNQPMVRSKYSRRRPIKREKVLKFERKINENPGRTLGWRDMEGNIISKKYPYEPIELN
;
A
#
# COMPACT_ATOMS: atom_id res chain seq x y z
N MET A 1 49.33 17.57 36.46
CA MET A 1 48.28 18.29 35.74
C MET A 1 46.98 17.48 35.86
N ARG A 2 46.02 17.97 36.63
CA ARG A 2 44.74 17.25 36.84
C ARG A 2 43.76 17.69 35.75
N HIS A 3 43.42 16.81 34.82
CA HIS A 3 42.34 17.07 33.87
C HIS A 3 41.00 17.06 34.59
N SER A 4 40.25 18.13 34.46
CA SER A 4 38.95 18.35 35.10
C SER A 4 37.90 17.41 34.52
N PRO A 5 37.10 16.67 35.32
CA PRO A 5 36.01 15.81 34.85
C PRO A 5 34.84 16.58 34.26
N ILE A 6 34.77 17.89 34.36
CA ILE A 6 33.65 18.73 33.92
C ILE A 6 33.58 18.80 32.40
N ASN A 7 34.69 18.76 31.67
CA ASN A 7 34.71 18.83 30.21
C ASN A 7 34.18 17.53 29.53
N HIS A 8 34.25 16.37 30.18
CA HIS A 8 33.73 15.11 29.66
C HIS A 8 32.21 15.05 29.77
N ALA A 9 31.63 15.54 30.87
CA ALA A 9 30.15 15.50 31.06
C ALA A 9 29.44 16.51 30.14
N LEU A 10 30.04 17.67 29.88
CA LEU A 10 29.50 18.65 28.92
C LEU A 10 29.49 18.13 27.48
N ASN A 11 30.53 17.38 27.08
CA ASN A 11 30.64 16.84 25.74
C ASN A 11 29.61 15.69 25.50
N ILE A 12 29.37 14.84 26.49
CA ILE A 12 28.37 13.77 26.43
C ILE A 12 26.94 14.35 26.36
N SER A 13 26.64 15.39 27.15
CA SER A 13 25.34 16.07 27.12
C SER A 13 25.08 16.76 25.78
N PHE A 14 26.11 17.38 25.17
CA PHE A 14 25.99 17.99 23.83
C PHE A 14 25.77 16.95 22.72
N ILE A 15 26.52 15.84 22.78
CA ILE A 15 26.34 14.71 21.81
C ILE A 15 24.98 14.08 21.97
N MET A 16 24.51 13.82 23.19
CA MET A 16 23.17 13.28 23.42
C MET A 16 22.04 14.22 22.93
N LYS A 17 22.16 15.53 23.18
CA LYS A 17 21.21 16.52 22.65
C LYS A 17 21.16 16.50 21.13
N ASN A 18 22.29 16.44 20.46
CA ASN A 18 22.35 16.40 19.00
C ASN A 18 21.79 15.09 18.43
N ILE A 19 22.03 13.95 19.09
CA ILE A 19 21.43 12.65 18.70
C ILE A 19 19.91 12.67 18.90
N ILE A 20 19.41 13.19 20.02
CA ILE A 20 17.96 13.31 20.27
C ILE A 20 17.33 14.25 19.26
N THR A 21 17.96 15.37 18.92
CA THR A 21 17.47 16.31 17.90
C THR A 21 17.45 15.67 16.52
N LEU A 22 18.48 14.88 16.16
CA LEU A 22 18.54 14.15 14.90
C LEU A 22 17.46 13.08 14.82
N ILE A 23 17.23 12.31 15.89
CA ILE A 23 16.16 11.30 15.97
C ILE A 23 14.78 11.97 15.85
N LEU A 24 14.54 13.08 16.55
CA LEU A 24 13.31 13.85 16.44
C LEU A 24 13.11 14.46 15.04
N PHE A 25 14.19 14.87 14.37
CA PHE A 25 14.12 15.39 13.00
C PHE A 25 13.83 14.27 11.99
N CYS A 26 14.47 13.10 12.15
CA CYS A 26 14.19 11.91 11.33
C CYS A 26 12.76 11.39 11.54
N THR A 27 12.28 11.32 12.79
CA THR A 27 10.89 10.88 13.06
C THR A 27 9.86 11.86 12.49
N ASN A 28 10.09 13.17 12.59
CA ASN A 28 9.23 14.17 11.98
C ASN A 28 9.29 14.13 10.44
N ALA A 29 10.45 13.87 9.84
CA ALA A 29 10.59 13.71 8.39
C ALA A 29 9.84 12.46 7.89
N ILE A 30 9.92 11.34 8.62
CA ILE A 30 9.18 10.10 8.30
C ILE A 30 7.67 10.34 8.44
N VAL A 31 7.21 10.99 9.52
CA VAL A 31 5.79 11.33 9.70
C VAL A 31 5.30 12.30 8.62
N LEU A 32 6.11 13.29 8.23
CA LEU A 32 5.79 14.22 7.14
C LEU A 32 5.78 13.52 5.77
N ALA A 33 6.71 12.60 5.52
CA ALA A 33 6.74 11.80 4.30
C ALA A 33 5.48 10.92 4.20
N GLN A 34 5.13 10.23 5.29
CA GLN A 34 3.93 9.39 5.35
C GLN A 34 2.62 10.17 5.20
N ASN A 35 2.57 11.45 5.60
CA ASN A 35 1.42 12.32 5.40
C ASN A 35 1.29 12.86 3.96
N LYS A 36 2.33 12.76 3.13
CA LYS A 36 2.30 13.20 1.73
C LYS A 36 1.57 12.25 0.79
N GLN A 37 1.26 11.04 1.23
CA GLN A 37 0.63 10.00 0.40
C GLN A 37 -0.90 9.98 0.46
N SER A 38 -1.52 11.03 0.96
CA SER A 38 -2.96 11.07 1.12
C SER A 38 -3.64 11.40 -0.21
N ARG A 39 -4.40 10.45 -0.73
CA ARG A 39 -5.23 10.64 -1.93
C ARG A 39 -6.61 11.17 -1.56
N ILE A 40 -7.05 12.22 -2.23
CA ILE A 40 -8.42 12.71 -2.14
C ILE A 40 -9.22 12.08 -3.30
N GLY A 41 -10.10 11.14 -2.98
CA GLY A 41 -10.93 10.48 -3.97
C GLY A 41 -11.93 9.53 -3.34
N TYR A 42 -12.83 8.97 -4.13
CA TYR A 42 -13.81 7.99 -3.65
C TYR A 42 -13.54 6.65 -4.33
N ILE A 43 -13.23 5.63 -3.54
CA ILE A 43 -13.20 4.25 -4.02
C ILE A 43 -14.62 3.86 -4.41
N ALA A 44 -14.77 3.29 -5.61
CA ALA A 44 -16.05 2.77 -6.04
C ALA A 44 -16.47 1.62 -5.11
N PHE A 45 -17.65 1.74 -4.51
CA PHE A 45 -18.26 0.65 -3.74
C PHE A 45 -18.47 -0.56 -4.63
N SER A 46 -18.10 -1.72 -4.12
CA SER A 46 -18.32 -3.00 -4.79
C SER A 46 -19.18 -3.89 -3.88
N ASN A 47 -20.42 -4.14 -4.30
CA ASN A 47 -21.29 -5.05 -3.58
C ASN A 47 -20.72 -6.47 -3.67
N ILE A 48 -20.38 -7.06 -2.50
CA ILE A 48 -19.75 -8.39 -2.44
C ILE A 48 -20.69 -9.53 -2.86
N ASP A 49 -22.02 -9.32 -2.89
CA ASP A 49 -22.98 -10.28 -3.43
C ASP A 49 -22.77 -10.56 -4.91
N ASN A 50 -22.15 -9.61 -5.61
CA ASN A 50 -21.80 -9.73 -7.02
C ASN A 50 -20.42 -10.36 -7.25
N TYR A 51 -19.79 -10.88 -6.19
CA TYR A 51 -18.49 -11.53 -6.35
C TYR A 51 -18.66 -12.96 -6.82
N VAL A 52 -17.68 -13.44 -7.56
CA VAL A 52 -17.60 -14.82 -8.05
C VAL A 52 -16.32 -15.45 -7.54
N VAL A 53 -16.43 -16.73 -7.22
CA VAL A 53 -15.23 -17.54 -6.90
C VAL A 53 -14.49 -17.81 -8.20
N PHE A 54 -13.16 -17.68 -8.18
CA PHE A 54 -12.33 -17.92 -9.35
C PHE A 54 -11.12 -18.82 -9.07
N ASP A 55 -10.73 -18.98 -7.78
CA ASP A 55 -9.70 -19.93 -7.34
C ASP A 55 -9.92 -20.28 -5.85
N THR A 56 -8.98 -21.04 -5.27
CA THR A 56 -8.94 -21.37 -3.83
C THR A 56 -7.59 -20.97 -3.26
N ALA A 57 -7.59 -20.05 -2.30
CA ALA A 57 -6.40 -19.66 -1.56
C ALA A 57 -5.90 -20.80 -0.69
N VAL A 58 -4.60 -21.05 -0.73
CA VAL A 58 -3.88 -22.03 0.11
C VAL A 58 -2.97 -21.36 1.14
N VAL A 59 -2.51 -20.14 0.83
CA VAL A 59 -1.76 -19.28 1.76
C VAL A 59 -2.30 -17.87 1.67
N ARG A 60 -2.33 -17.20 2.81
CA ARG A 60 -2.64 -15.77 2.92
C ARG A 60 -1.53 -15.08 3.68
N VAL A 61 -1.05 -13.98 3.13
CA VAL A 61 -0.02 -13.13 3.74
C VAL A 61 -0.60 -11.74 3.95
N TRP A 62 -0.44 -11.21 5.14
CA TRP A 62 -0.92 -9.91 5.54
C TRP A 62 0.23 -8.92 5.63
N TYR A 63 0.06 -7.75 5.02
CA TYR A 63 1.07 -6.69 5.01
C TYR A 63 0.50 -5.38 5.54
N ALA A 64 1.14 -4.81 6.56
CA ALA A 64 0.90 -3.44 6.97
C ALA A 64 1.60 -2.48 5.99
N LEU A 65 0.86 -1.51 5.45
CA LEU A 65 1.41 -0.43 4.66
C LEU A 65 1.65 0.78 5.56
N ASN A 66 2.89 1.27 5.61
CA ASN A 66 3.30 2.47 6.34
C ASN A 66 2.79 2.50 7.78
N ALA A 67 2.97 1.42 8.52
CA ALA A 67 2.67 1.34 9.94
C ALA A 67 3.57 2.29 10.75
N LEU A 68 3.01 3.02 11.71
CA LEU A 68 3.80 3.74 12.73
C LEU A 68 4.23 2.77 13.85
N ASP A 69 3.38 1.82 14.16
CA ASP A 69 3.63 0.73 15.08
C ASP A 69 3.07 -0.55 14.47
N ILE A 70 3.96 -1.49 14.15
CA ILE A 70 3.58 -2.75 13.50
C ILE A 70 2.68 -3.64 14.38
N LYS A 71 2.62 -3.39 15.69
CA LYS A 71 1.76 -4.11 16.63
C LYS A 71 0.36 -3.49 16.76
N ASN A 72 0.13 -2.32 16.18
CA ASN A 72 -1.11 -1.59 16.25
C ASN A 72 -1.70 -1.34 14.85
N GLU A 73 -2.68 -2.13 14.44
CA GLU A 73 -3.31 -2.03 13.13
C GLU A 73 -3.96 -0.65 12.84
N ASN A 74 -4.36 0.08 13.88
CA ASN A 74 -4.90 1.44 13.73
C ASN A 74 -3.82 2.46 13.34
N SER A 75 -2.54 2.08 13.41
CA SER A 75 -1.41 2.89 12.96
C SER A 75 -1.10 2.71 11.47
N TYR A 76 -1.69 1.72 10.81
CA TYR A 76 -1.45 1.45 9.39
C TYR A 76 -2.15 2.45 8.49
N ILE A 77 -1.52 2.83 7.38
CA ILE A 77 -2.21 3.53 6.29
C ILE A 77 -3.22 2.58 5.64
N ASP A 78 -2.80 1.32 5.43
CA ASP A 78 -3.65 0.27 4.90
C ASP A 78 -3.17 -1.10 5.43
N TRP A 79 -4.07 -2.06 5.46
CA TRP A 79 -3.76 -3.45 5.69
C TRP A 79 -4.05 -4.22 4.42
N GLN A 80 -3.04 -4.86 3.85
CA GLN A 80 -3.14 -5.45 2.52
C GLN A 80 -2.95 -6.97 2.58
N ILE A 81 -3.62 -7.68 1.71
CA ILE A 81 -3.62 -9.13 1.66
C ILE A 81 -3.05 -9.62 0.32
N LEU A 82 -2.11 -10.55 0.40
CA LEU A 82 -1.71 -11.42 -0.70
C LEU A 82 -2.36 -12.80 -0.46
N GLU A 83 -3.32 -13.17 -1.30
CA GLU A 83 -3.87 -14.52 -1.38
C GLU A 83 -3.11 -15.30 -2.46
N ILE A 84 -2.54 -16.43 -2.09
CA ILE A 84 -1.83 -17.34 -2.98
C ILE A 84 -2.75 -18.53 -3.22
N GLY A 85 -3.21 -18.66 -4.44
CA GLY A 85 -4.14 -19.69 -4.86
C GLY A 85 -3.44 -20.88 -5.51
N LYS A 86 -4.26 -21.83 -5.97
CA LYS A 86 -3.77 -23.02 -6.69
C LYS A 86 -3.28 -22.69 -8.10
N HIS A 87 -3.87 -21.68 -8.75
CA HIS A 87 -3.63 -21.33 -10.14
C HIS A 87 -3.21 -19.88 -10.30
N CYS A 88 -3.61 -19.00 -9.38
CA CYS A 88 -3.36 -17.58 -9.45
C CYS A 88 -3.14 -16.96 -8.06
N ASN A 89 -2.65 -15.71 -8.06
CA ASN A 89 -2.46 -14.94 -6.84
C ASN A 89 -3.32 -13.68 -6.94
N LYS A 90 -3.75 -13.18 -5.77
CA LYS A 90 -4.53 -11.93 -5.68
C LYS A 90 -3.97 -11.05 -4.57
N TYR A 91 -3.78 -9.76 -4.87
CA TYR A 91 -3.36 -8.75 -3.92
C TYR A 91 -4.35 -7.60 -3.86
N TYR A 92 -4.72 -7.15 -2.65
CA TYR A 92 -5.75 -6.11 -2.45
C TYR A 92 -5.73 -5.50 -1.06
N SER A 93 -6.38 -4.33 -0.90
CA SER A 93 -6.61 -3.68 0.39
C SER A 93 -7.69 -4.41 1.20
N TYR A 94 -7.34 -4.83 2.41
CA TYR A 94 -8.30 -5.41 3.36
C TYR A 94 -9.27 -4.35 3.88
N PHE A 95 -8.81 -3.16 4.20
CA PHE A 95 -9.69 -2.10 4.70
C PHE A 95 -10.77 -1.71 3.68
N VAL A 96 -10.43 -1.73 2.40
CA VAL A 96 -11.41 -1.50 1.33
C VAL A 96 -12.39 -2.67 1.22
N TRP A 97 -11.89 -3.89 1.28
CA TRP A 97 -12.74 -5.09 1.24
C TRP A 97 -13.68 -5.16 2.45
N GLU A 98 -13.19 -4.85 3.64
CA GLU A 98 -13.99 -4.77 4.87
C GLU A 98 -15.12 -3.74 4.72
N SER A 99 -14.79 -2.54 4.23
CA SER A 99 -15.77 -1.49 3.96
C SER A 99 -16.83 -1.94 2.95
N ASP A 100 -16.43 -2.60 1.87
CA ASP A 100 -17.37 -3.16 0.88
C ASP A 100 -18.30 -4.18 1.52
N SER A 101 -17.77 -5.04 2.40
CA SER A 101 -18.53 -6.05 3.12
C SER A 101 -19.58 -5.42 4.04
N LEU A 102 -19.16 -4.48 4.87
CA LEU A 102 -20.05 -3.77 5.79
C LEU A 102 -21.13 -2.97 5.04
N ARG A 103 -20.77 -2.29 3.97
CA ARG A 103 -21.72 -1.52 3.13
C ARG A 103 -22.68 -2.45 2.37
N THR A 104 -22.26 -3.65 2.01
CA THR A 104 -23.17 -4.65 1.40
C THR A 104 -24.20 -5.11 2.43
N ILE A 105 -23.79 -5.36 3.68
CA ILE A 105 -24.72 -5.71 4.76
C ILE A 105 -25.71 -4.58 5.02
N ASP A 106 -25.23 -3.34 5.11
CA ASP A 106 -26.08 -2.17 5.30
C ASP A 106 -27.08 -2.00 4.14
N TYR A 107 -26.63 -2.18 2.91
CA TYR A 107 -27.50 -2.14 1.71
C TYR A 107 -28.63 -3.19 1.75
N ARG A 108 -28.33 -4.42 2.23
CA ARG A 108 -29.33 -5.49 2.37
C ARG A 108 -30.38 -5.14 3.43
N THR A 109 -29.96 -4.51 4.52
CA THR A 109 -30.81 -4.23 5.69
C THR A 109 -31.59 -2.92 5.58
N ASN A 110 -30.96 -1.86 5.11
CA ASN A 110 -31.53 -0.51 5.19
C ASN A 110 -32.14 0.02 3.88
N ARG A 111 -31.92 -0.62 2.74
CA ARG A 111 -32.45 -0.26 1.39
C ARG A 111 -32.46 1.24 1.03
N SER A 112 -31.96 2.12 1.88
CA SER A 112 -32.12 3.57 1.73
C SER A 112 -31.07 4.23 0.83
N GLY A 113 -30.02 3.52 0.45
CA GLY A 113 -28.93 4.06 -0.39
C GLY A 113 -28.05 5.12 0.30
N ASN A 114 -28.41 5.56 1.49
CA ASN A 114 -27.64 6.50 2.32
C ASN A 114 -26.60 5.72 3.14
N TYR A 115 -25.45 5.46 2.55
CA TYR A 115 -24.35 4.82 3.24
C TYR A 115 -23.81 5.73 4.35
N SER A 116 -23.74 5.20 5.55
CA SER A 116 -23.10 5.91 6.66
C SER A 116 -21.63 6.17 6.34
N ASN A 117 -21.15 7.39 6.57
CA ASN A 117 -19.72 7.72 6.52
C ASN A 117 -18.87 6.87 7.50
N LYS A 118 -19.52 6.22 8.50
CA LYS A 118 -18.87 5.28 9.42
C LYS A 118 -18.42 3.97 8.76
N LEU A 119 -18.91 3.68 7.56
CA LEU A 119 -18.55 2.47 6.80
C LEU A 119 -17.45 2.74 5.75
N LEU A 120 -16.76 3.86 5.84
CA LEU A 120 -15.57 4.11 5.03
C LEU A 120 -14.42 3.23 5.51
N PRO A 121 -13.55 2.81 4.58
CA PRO A 121 -12.39 2.01 4.95
C PRO A 121 -11.57 2.65 6.07
N ARG A 122 -11.13 1.80 6.98
CA ARG A 122 -10.23 2.18 8.07
C ARG A 122 -8.88 2.65 7.49
N GLY A 123 -8.03 3.09 8.34
CA GLY A 123 -6.67 3.54 8.08
C GLY A 123 -6.33 4.69 9.01
N ARG A 124 -5.04 4.86 9.29
CA ARG A 124 -4.54 5.85 10.25
C ARG A 124 -5.14 7.24 10.11
N ASN A 125 -5.47 7.63 8.92
CA ASN A 125 -5.92 8.99 8.65
C ASN A 125 -7.41 9.22 8.84
N GLY A 126 -8.24 8.19 9.11
CA GLY A 126 -9.66 8.27 9.48
C GLY A 126 -10.59 9.22 8.69
N ASN A 127 -10.02 10.11 7.90
CA ASN A 127 -10.64 11.26 7.26
C ASN A 127 -10.96 11.04 5.78
N GLY A 128 -11.01 9.79 5.31
CA GLY A 128 -11.27 9.48 3.91
C GLY A 128 -10.11 9.81 2.98
N ILE A 129 -8.90 9.92 3.51
CA ILE A 129 -7.68 10.14 2.75
C ILE A 129 -7.09 8.77 2.41
N TRP A 130 -7.05 8.44 1.13
CA TRP A 130 -6.75 7.13 0.61
C TRP A 130 -5.32 7.08 0.05
N ASN A 131 -4.67 5.93 0.22
CA ASN A 131 -3.46 5.63 -0.53
C ASN A 131 -3.84 5.12 -1.93
N GLU A 132 -3.02 5.38 -2.96
CA GLU A 132 -3.28 4.92 -4.33
C GLU A 132 -3.44 3.39 -4.43
N LEU A 133 -2.68 2.64 -3.63
CA LEU A 133 -2.70 1.18 -3.64
C LEU A 133 -4.05 0.59 -3.19
N GLN A 134 -4.85 1.33 -2.43
CA GLN A 134 -6.19 0.92 -2.02
C GLN A 134 -7.19 0.84 -3.20
N TYR A 135 -6.88 1.53 -4.30
CA TYR A 135 -7.71 1.51 -5.51
C TYR A 135 -7.43 0.30 -6.40
N HIS A 136 -6.35 -0.42 -6.16
CA HIS A 136 -5.90 -1.50 -7.01
C HIS A 136 -6.26 -2.88 -6.44
N VAL A 137 -6.72 -3.76 -7.33
CA VAL A 137 -6.77 -5.21 -7.09
C VAL A 137 -5.91 -5.85 -8.17
N LEU A 138 -4.85 -6.55 -7.77
CA LEU A 138 -3.94 -7.22 -8.67
C LEU A 138 -4.25 -8.72 -8.68
N ILE A 139 -4.37 -9.30 -9.86
CA ILE A 139 -4.52 -10.75 -10.04
C ILE A 139 -3.43 -11.21 -10.99
N THR A 140 -2.61 -12.16 -10.53
CA THR A 140 -1.51 -12.73 -11.33
C THR A 140 -1.86 -14.16 -11.70
N GLU A 141 -1.84 -14.45 -12.98
CA GLU A 141 -2.12 -15.77 -13.55
C GLU A 141 -1.24 -15.98 -14.78
N ASN A 142 -0.61 -17.16 -14.91
CA ASN A 142 0.20 -17.54 -16.07
C ASN A 142 1.29 -16.50 -16.46
N GLY A 143 1.93 -15.88 -15.48
CA GLY A 143 2.97 -14.88 -15.71
C GLY A 143 2.47 -13.50 -16.16
N ILE A 144 1.16 -13.29 -16.19
CA ILE A 144 0.53 -11.99 -16.47
C ILE A 144 -0.08 -11.44 -15.18
N MET A 145 0.23 -10.21 -14.87
CA MET A 145 -0.40 -9.46 -13.78
C MET A 145 -1.45 -8.52 -14.35
N ARG A 146 -2.68 -8.70 -13.92
CA ARG A 146 -3.79 -7.80 -14.21
C ARG A 146 -4.07 -6.89 -13.04
N THR A 147 -3.96 -5.59 -13.27
CA THR A 147 -4.33 -4.55 -12.29
C THR A 147 -5.71 -4.00 -12.61
N TYR A 148 -6.65 -4.20 -11.70
CA TYR A 148 -7.98 -3.58 -11.74
C TYR A 148 -7.95 -2.28 -10.97
N ASN A 149 -8.21 -1.17 -11.67
CA ASN A 149 -8.37 0.14 -11.03
C ASN A 149 -9.83 0.35 -10.63
N ARG A 150 -10.06 0.62 -9.35
CA ARG A 150 -11.37 0.83 -8.73
C ARG A 150 -11.77 2.32 -8.67
N GLU A 151 -11.21 3.16 -9.51
CA GLU A 151 -11.56 4.57 -9.57
C GLU A 151 -13.03 4.76 -9.94
N ARG A 152 -13.73 5.63 -9.20
CA ARG A 152 -15.16 5.89 -9.43
C ARG A 152 -15.46 6.64 -10.73
N LEU A 153 -14.50 7.38 -11.25
CA LEU A 153 -14.66 8.08 -12.53
C LEU A 153 -14.66 7.07 -13.66
N SER A 154 -15.81 6.84 -14.27
CA SER A 154 -16.09 5.74 -15.20
C SER A 154 -15.12 5.61 -16.37
N GLN A 155 -14.49 6.70 -16.78
CA GLN A 155 -13.49 6.70 -17.85
C GLN A 155 -12.13 6.10 -17.43
N TYR A 156 -11.86 5.99 -16.13
CA TYR A 156 -10.64 5.41 -15.56
C TYR A 156 -10.91 4.12 -14.79
N GLU A 157 -12.17 3.70 -14.64
CA GLU A 157 -12.52 2.39 -14.14
C GLU A 157 -12.24 1.34 -15.22
N GLY A 158 -11.28 0.45 -14.95
CA GLY A 158 -10.88 -0.54 -15.93
C GLY A 158 -9.76 -1.44 -15.41
N TYR A 159 -9.05 -2.06 -16.33
CA TYR A 159 -7.88 -2.88 -16.02
C TYR A 159 -6.80 -2.71 -17.08
N TYR A 160 -5.57 -3.00 -16.69
CA TYR A 160 -4.46 -3.20 -17.61
C TYR A 160 -3.69 -4.47 -17.25
N ASP A 161 -3.10 -5.07 -18.27
CA ASP A 161 -2.27 -6.26 -18.15
C ASP A 161 -0.81 -5.88 -18.40
N GLU A 162 0.07 -6.48 -17.61
CA GLU A 162 1.52 -6.39 -17.78
C GLU A 162 2.14 -7.77 -17.49
N PRO A 163 3.30 -8.11 -18.08
CA PRO A 163 4.04 -9.28 -17.64
C PRO A 163 4.30 -9.18 -16.12
N TYR A 164 4.33 -10.32 -15.42
CA TYR A 164 4.73 -10.30 -14.01
C TYR A 164 6.10 -9.64 -13.89
N PRO A 165 6.23 -8.58 -13.07
CA PRO A 165 7.45 -7.78 -13.07
C PRO A 165 8.67 -8.56 -12.58
N ASP A 166 9.82 -8.33 -13.23
CA ASP A 166 11.12 -8.82 -12.81
C ASP A 166 11.95 -7.63 -12.28
N GLN A 167 12.15 -7.59 -10.97
CA GLN A 167 12.80 -6.48 -10.29
C GLN A 167 14.33 -6.48 -10.42
N GLN A 168 14.95 -7.52 -10.98
CA GLN A 168 16.41 -7.65 -11.08
C GLN A 168 17.12 -7.43 -9.73
N TRP A 169 16.74 -8.21 -8.72
CA TRP A 169 17.24 -8.10 -7.37
C TRP A 169 18.74 -8.38 -7.26
N ILE A 170 19.44 -7.52 -6.52
CA ILE A 170 20.81 -7.73 -6.09
C ILE A 170 20.76 -8.25 -4.65
N LEU A 171 21.18 -9.50 -4.44
CA LEU A 171 21.23 -10.11 -3.12
C LEU A 171 22.44 -9.59 -2.34
N LEU A 172 22.24 -9.26 -1.06
CA LEU A 172 23.28 -8.80 -0.16
C LEU A 172 23.53 -9.84 0.95
N SER A 173 24.66 -9.74 1.62
CA SER A 173 25.05 -10.64 2.73
C SER A 173 24.37 -10.28 4.05
N ASP A 174 23.76 -9.11 4.14
CA ASP A 174 23.09 -8.64 5.34
C ASP A 174 21.92 -9.56 5.72
N THR A 175 21.81 -9.88 7.00
CA THR A 175 20.73 -10.69 7.56
C THR A 175 20.12 -10.02 8.78
N ALA A 176 18.84 -10.26 9.03
CA ALA A 176 18.13 -9.76 10.21
C ALA A 176 16.95 -10.68 10.55
N THR A 177 16.49 -10.63 11.78
CA THR A 177 15.21 -11.26 12.17
C THR A 177 14.11 -10.20 12.08
N ILE A 178 13.12 -10.40 11.18
CA ILE A 178 12.00 -9.49 10.96
C ILE A 178 10.70 -10.29 11.08
N SER A 179 9.77 -9.81 11.88
CA SER A 179 8.48 -10.48 12.13
C SER A 179 8.64 -11.95 12.54
N GLY A 180 9.75 -12.30 13.22
CA GLY A 180 10.07 -13.65 13.69
C GLY A 180 10.77 -14.54 12.66
N TYR A 181 11.00 -14.08 11.41
CA TYR A 181 11.67 -14.85 10.36
C TYR A 181 13.12 -14.42 10.17
N HIS A 182 13.99 -15.39 9.89
CA HIS A 182 15.35 -15.12 9.44
C HIS A 182 15.31 -14.59 8.00
N CYS A 183 15.72 -13.36 7.80
CA CYS A 183 15.66 -12.69 6.51
C CYS A 183 17.04 -12.34 5.98
N GLN A 184 17.19 -12.41 4.66
CA GLN A 184 18.30 -11.88 3.90
C GLN A 184 17.86 -10.62 3.14
N LYS A 185 18.79 -9.69 2.98
CA LYS A 185 18.57 -8.41 2.29
C LYS A 185 18.75 -8.53 0.79
N ALA A 186 17.95 -7.80 0.04
CA ALA A 186 18.11 -7.58 -1.39
C ALA A 186 17.74 -6.14 -1.76
N THR A 187 18.31 -5.63 -2.85
CA THR A 187 18.01 -4.29 -3.37
C THR A 187 17.71 -4.33 -4.85
N CYS A 188 16.90 -3.40 -5.33
CA CYS A 188 16.67 -3.20 -6.76
C CYS A 188 16.31 -1.74 -7.07
N ASN A 189 16.46 -1.36 -8.36
CA ASN A 189 15.74 -0.20 -8.88
C ASN A 189 14.52 -0.69 -9.65
N PHE A 190 13.34 -0.22 -9.28
CA PHE A 190 12.10 -0.65 -9.90
C PHE A 190 11.18 0.56 -10.12
N HIS A 191 10.73 0.76 -11.35
CA HIS A 191 9.92 1.92 -11.75
C HIS A 191 10.45 3.27 -11.28
N GLY A 192 11.78 3.45 -11.32
CA GLY A 192 12.46 4.70 -10.98
C GLY A 192 12.72 4.91 -9.48
N ARG A 193 12.30 3.98 -8.61
CA ARG A 193 12.61 3.99 -7.17
C ARG A 193 13.62 2.91 -6.81
N ASN A 194 14.46 3.22 -5.83
CA ASN A 194 15.34 2.22 -5.22
C ASN A 194 14.59 1.57 -4.06
N PHE A 195 14.51 0.24 -4.08
CA PHE A 195 13.87 -0.55 -3.04
C PHE A 195 14.88 -1.44 -2.33
N GLU A 196 14.62 -1.63 -1.04
CA GLU A 196 15.28 -2.58 -0.17
C GLU A 196 14.24 -3.59 0.32
N ALA A 197 14.53 -4.88 0.12
CA ALA A 197 13.67 -5.98 0.53
C ALA A 197 14.40 -6.92 1.49
N TRP A 198 13.65 -7.47 2.42
CA TRP A 198 14.05 -8.52 3.33
C TRP A 198 13.16 -9.73 3.10
N PHE A 199 13.73 -10.81 2.64
CA PHE A 199 13.01 -12.04 2.30
C PHE A 199 13.50 -13.20 3.16
N THR A 200 12.62 -14.17 3.41
CA THR A 200 12.97 -15.37 4.16
C THR A 200 12.93 -16.62 3.28
N PRO A 201 14.01 -17.42 3.22
CA PRO A 201 14.00 -18.71 2.57
C PRO A 201 13.20 -19.79 3.34
N GLU A 202 12.87 -19.53 4.61
CA GLU A 202 12.04 -20.45 5.43
C GLU A 202 10.65 -20.68 4.82
N ILE A 203 10.16 -19.70 4.05
CA ILE A 203 8.91 -19.79 3.30
C ILE A 203 9.26 -19.74 1.81
N PRO A 204 9.32 -20.90 1.11
CA PRO A 204 9.82 -20.98 -0.29
C PRO A 204 8.79 -20.48 -1.30
N ILE A 205 8.19 -19.35 -1.03
CA ILE A 205 7.21 -18.65 -1.88
C ILE A 205 7.86 -17.39 -2.44
N ARG A 206 8.08 -17.35 -3.75
CA ARG A 206 8.81 -16.27 -4.43
C ARG A 206 7.94 -15.05 -4.72
N LEU A 207 7.12 -14.63 -3.75
CA LEU A 207 6.17 -13.53 -3.84
C LEU A 207 6.37 -12.52 -2.70
N GLY A 208 5.74 -11.37 -2.85
CA GLY A 208 5.73 -10.29 -1.87
C GLY A 208 4.51 -9.39 -2.01
N PRO A 209 4.48 -8.27 -1.30
CA PRO A 209 3.38 -7.31 -1.40
C PRO A 209 3.40 -6.60 -2.77
N TRP A 210 2.24 -6.12 -3.18
CA TRP A 210 2.04 -5.35 -4.40
C TRP A 210 2.57 -6.10 -5.64
N LYS A 211 3.54 -5.53 -6.35
CA LYS A 211 4.17 -6.12 -7.55
C LYS A 211 5.50 -6.82 -7.25
N PHE A 212 5.93 -6.86 -6.00
CA PHE A 212 7.23 -7.44 -5.65
C PHE A 212 7.21 -8.96 -5.62
N GLY A 213 8.31 -9.56 -6.09
CA GLY A 213 8.51 -11.01 -6.07
C GLY A 213 9.85 -11.41 -6.68
N GLY A 214 10.01 -12.70 -6.99
CA GLY A 214 11.22 -13.21 -7.68
C GLY A 214 12.38 -13.59 -6.76
N LEU A 215 12.43 -13.09 -5.51
CA LEU A 215 13.43 -13.50 -4.52
C LEU A 215 13.28 -14.99 -4.14
N PRO A 216 14.34 -15.67 -3.67
CA PRO A 216 14.28 -17.09 -3.32
C PRO A 216 13.61 -17.33 -1.96
N GLY A 217 12.42 -16.74 -1.74
CA GLY A 217 11.61 -16.82 -0.56
C GLY A 217 10.60 -15.69 -0.46
N LEU A 218 9.75 -15.73 0.58
CA LEU A 218 8.71 -14.74 0.81
C LEU A 218 9.34 -13.41 1.25
N ILE A 219 8.92 -12.32 0.63
CA ILE A 219 9.32 -10.97 1.04
C ILE A 219 8.54 -10.62 2.32
N ILE A 220 9.26 -10.48 3.43
CA ILE A 220 8.71 -10.13 4.73
C ILE A 220 8.61 -8.62 4.90
N LYS A 221 9.58 -7.87 4.38
CA LYS A 221 9.57 -6.41 4.42
C LYS A 221 10.17 -5.85 3.14
N VAL A 222 9.57 -4.77 2.62
CA VAL A 222 10.14 -4.02 1.50
C VAL A 222 9.78 -2.54 1.64
N TYR A 223 10.72 -1.67 1.33
CA TYR A 223 10.54 -0.22 1.39
C TYR A 223 11.41 0.50 0.36
N ASP A 224 10.96 1.66 -0.09
CA ASP A 224 11.78 2.54 -0.91
C ASP A 224 12.75 3.37 -0.06
N SER A 225 13.86 3.84 -0.65
CA SER A 225 14.94 4.57 0.04
C SER A 225 14.44 5.78 0.85
N ASP A 226 13.37 6.40 0.41
CA ASP A 226 12.78 7.59 1.05
C ASP A 226 11.68 7.23 2.06
N HIS A 227 11.37 5.95 2.23
CA HIS A 227 10.31 5.43 3.08
C HIS A 227 8.92 6.02 2.80
N PHE A 228 8.64 6.39 1.55
CA PHE A 228 7.28 6.74 1.13
C PHE A 228 6.37 5.52 1.16
N TYR A 229 6.93 4.34 0.87
CA TYR A 229 6.24 3.05 0.87
C TYR A 229 7.03 2.05 1.68
N THR A 230 6.44 1.59 2.76
CA THR A 230 6.97 0.50 3.60
C THR A 230 5.89 -0.54 3.77
N PHE A 231 6.17 -1.75 3.30
CA PHE A 231 5.33 -2.93 3.51
C PHE A 231 6.03 -3.84 4.49
N GLU A 232 5.33 -4.27 5.53
CA GLU A 232 5.87 -5.21 6.51
C GLU A 232 4.84 -6.30 6.81
N CYS A 233 5.29 -7.56 6.70
CA CYS A 233 4.45 -8.73 6.96
C CYS A 233 4.04 -8.77 8.43
N THR A 234 2.73 -8.90 8.67
CA THR A 234 2.17 -9.02 10.02
C THR A 234 1.72 -10.44 10.32
N ASN A 235 1.36 -11.22 9.30
CA ASN A 235 0.91 -12.61 9.49
C ASN A 235 1.08 -13.42 8.19
N VAL A 236 1.35 -14.71 8.34
CA VAL A 236 1.31 -15.72 7.27
C VAL A 236 0.49 -16.88 7.77
N GLU A 237 -0.54 -17.25 7.05
CA GLU A 237 -1.44 -18.34 7.43
C GLU A 237 -1.71 -19.30 6.28
N GLN A 238 -1.78 -20.59 6.58
CA GLN A 238 -2.31 -21.59 5.68
C GLN A 238 -3.83 -21.54 5.74
N VAL A 239 -4.46 -21.51 4.59
CA VAL A 239 -5.92 -21.42 4.46
C VAL A 239 -6.44 -22.42 3.43
N ASN A 240 -7.74 -22.62 3.42
CA ASN A 240 -8.43 -23.31 2.34
C ASN A 240 -9.76 -22.56 2.11
N GLN A 241 -9.67 -21.41 1.45
CA GLN A 241 -10.80 -20.50 1.31
C GLN A 241 -10.98 -20.04 -0.14
N PRO A 242 -12.25 -19.83 -0.58
CA PRO A 242 -12.48 -19.34 -1.92
C PRO A 242 -11.87 -17.96 -2.15
N MET A 243 -11.10 -17.83 -3.21
CA MET A 243 -10.68 -16.55 -3.73
C MET A 243 -11.80 -15.95 -4.57
N VAL A 244 -12.21 -14.74 -4.21
CA VAL A 244 -13.36 -14.09 -4.86
C VAL A 244 -12.94 -12.80 -5.54
N ARG A 245 -13.62 -12.46 -6.63
CA ARG A 245 -13.48 -11.17 -7.31
C ARG A 245 -14.83 -10.62 -7.73
N SER A 246 -14.92 -9.30 -7.86
CA SER A 246 -16.11 -8.68 -8.45
C SER A 246 -16.35 -9.21 -9.86
N LYS A 247 -17.61 -9.35 -10.24
CA LYS A 247 -18.03 -9.72 -11.59
C LYS A 247 -17.77 -8.54 -12.55
N TYR A 248 -16.53 -8.37 -12.95
CA TYR A 248 -16.02 -7.21 -13.70
C TYR A 248 -16.59 -7.01 -15.12
N SER A 249 -17.82 -7.43 -15.36
CA SER A 249 -18.47 -7.42 -16.67
C SER A 249 -18.52 -6.06 -17.38
N ARG A 250 -18.32 -4.96 -16.65
CA ARG A 250 -18.33 -3.59 -17.20
C ARG A 250 -16.93 -2.95 -17.31
N ARG A 251 -15.89 -3.61 -16.79
CA ARG A 251 -14.54 -3.06 -16.84
C ARG A 251 -13.90 -3.36 -18.18
N ARG A 252 -13.32 -2.33 -18.78
CA ARG A 252 -12.65 -2.38 -20.08
C ARG A 252 -11.14 -2.26 -19.92
N PRO A 253 -10.35 -2.76 -20.89
CA PRO A 253 -8.92 -2.52 -20.90
C PRO A 253 -8.63 -1.02 -21.03
N ILE A 254 -7.67 -0.55 -20.24
CA ILE A 254 -7.17 0.83 -20.22
C ILE A 254 -5.66 0.76 -20.35
N LYS A 255 -5.05 1.71 -21.05
CA LYS A 255 -3.58 1.82 -21.08
C LYS A 255 -3.06 2.22 -19.69
N ARG A 256 -2.05 1.50 -19.18
CA ARG A 256 -1.39 1.78 -17.89
C ARG A 256 -1.01 3.26 -17.75
N GLU A 257 -0.40 3.85 -18.77
CA GLU A 257 0.05 5.25 -18.76
C GLU A 257 -1.12 6.24 -18.54
N LYS A 258 -2.32 5.91 -19.03
CA LYS A 258 -3.52 6.72 -18.78
C LYS A 258 -3.95 6.66 -17.32
N VAL A 259 -3.86 5.50 -16.68
CA VAL A 259 -4.17 5.32 -15.26
C VAL A 259 -3.18 6.12 -14.43
N LEU A 260 -1.88 5.90 -14.60
CA LEU A 260 -0.83 6.59 -13.85
C LEU A 260 -0.89 8.13 -14.03
N LYS A 261 -1.12 8.59 -15.28
CA LYS A 261 -1.28 10.02 -15.55
C LYS A 261 -2.50 10.62 -14.85
N PHE A 262 -3.59 9.87 -14.79
CA PHE A 262 -4.78 10.32 -14.07
C PHE A 262 -4.54 10.34 -12.56
N GLU A 263 -3.93 9.29 -12.01
CA GLU A 263 -3.58 9.22 -10.59
C GLU A 263 -2.67 10.38 -10.17
N ARG A 264 -1.67 10.72 -10.97
CA ARG A 264 -0.85 11.90 -10.73
C ARG A 264 -1.71 13.17 -10.69
N LYS A 265 -2.55 13.41 -11.69
CA LYS A 265 -3.40 14.60 -11.75
C LYS A 265 -4.36 14.74 -10.57
N ILE A 266 -5.03 13.63 -10.19
CA ILE A 266 -6.01 13.67 -9.10
C ILE A 266 -5.34 13.86 -7.74
N ASN A 267 -4.12 13.33 -7.56
CA ASN A 267 -3.39 13.49 -6.31
C ASN A 267 -2.71 14.87 -6.22
N GLU A 268 -2.10 15.36 -7.31
CA GLU A 268 -1.46 16.67 -7.32
C GLU A 268 -2.46 17.83 -7.23
N ASN A 269 -3.60 17.74 -7.91
CA ASN A 269 -4.60 18.79 -7.93
C ASN A 269 -6.02 18.21 -8.02
N PRO A 270 -6.56 17.67 -6.93
CA PRO A 270 -7.89 17.04 -6.93
C PRO A 270 -9.00 18.01 -7.31
N GLY A 271 -8.96 19.24 -6.81
CA GLY A 271 -10.00 20.23 -7.08
C GLY A 271 -10.13 20.55 -8.57
N ARG A 272 -9.01 20.81 -9.24
CA ARG A 272 -9.01 21.05 -10.69
C ARG A 272 -9.40 19.81 -11.48
N THR A 273 -8.91 18.65 -11.07
CA THR A 273 -9.15 17.38 -11.78
C THR A 273 -10.61 16.93 -11.67
N LEU A 274 -11.24 17.18 -10.52
CA LEU A 274 -12.64 16.82 -10.22
C LEU A 274 -13.63 17.96 -10.49
N GLY A 275 -13.13 19.14 -10.86
CA GLY A 275 -13.96 20.32 -11.13
C GLY A 275 -14.58 20.93 -9.88
N TRP A 276 -13.92 20.81 -8.71
CA TRP A 276 -14.43 21.40 -7.47
C TRP A 276 -14.41 22.93 -7.54
N ARG A 277 -15.48 23.56 -7.07
CA ARG A 277 -15.65 25.00 -7.06
C ARG A 277 -15.89 25.51 -5.64
N ASP A 278 -15.42 26.75 -5.38
CA ASP A 278 -15.79 27.50 -4.18
C ASP A 278 -17.21 28.07 -4.30
N MET A 279 -17.63 28.81 -3.28
CA MET A 279 -18.97 29.43 -3.24
C MET A 279 -19.13 30.53 -4.31
N GLU A 280 -18.06 31.12 -4.78
CA GLU A 280 -18.00 32.12 -5.85
C GLU A 280 -17.97 31.48 -7.24
N GLY A 281 -17.88 30.15 -7.35
CA GLY A 281 -17.88 29.39 -8.58
C GLY A 281 -16.49 29.23 -9.21
N ASN A 282 -15.41 29.66 -8.56
CA ASN A 282 -14.04 29.51 -9.04
C ASN A 282 -13.55 28.07 -8.82
N ILE A 283 -12.71 27.56 -9.74
CA ILE A 283 -12.11 26.23 -9.56
C ILE A 283 -11.12 26.27 -8.38
N ILE A 284 -11.33 25.37 -7.40
CA ILE A 284 -10.40 25.18 -6.30
C ILE A 284 -9.12 24.52 -6.86
N SER A 285 -8.06 25.30 -7.03
CA SER A 285 -6.80 24.86 -7.60
C SER A 285 -5.72 24.85 -6.52
N LYS A 286 -5.74 23.83 -5.64
CA LYS A 286 -4.70 23.61 -4.64
C LYS A 286 -3.86 22.42 -5.04
N LYS A 287 -2.54 22.63 -5.19
CA LYS A 287 -1.58 21.56 -5.45
C LYS A 287 -1.17 20.88 -4.15
N TYR A 288 -1.03 19.57 -4.21
CA TYR A 288 -0.55 18.74 -3.11
C TYR A 288 0.72 18.01 -3.55
N PRO A 289 1.70 17.82 -2.66
CA PRO A 289 2.81 16.92 -2.92
C PRO A 289 2.27 15.51 -3.16
N TYR A 290 2.75 14.88 -4.22
CA TYR A 290 2.39 13.50 -4.56
C TYR A 290 3.64 12.74 -5.01
N GLU A 291 3.88 11.64 -4.32
CA GLU A 291 5.00 10.75 -4.57
C GLU A 291 4.44 9.36 -4.93
N PRO A 292 4.20 9.07 -6.23
CA PRO A 292 3.68 7.77 -6.65
C PRO A 292 4.67 6.64 -6.37
N ILE A 293 4.17 5.42 -6.20
CA ILE A 293 5.04 4.25 -6.06
C ILE A 293 5.79 3.94 -7.36
N GLU A 294 5.20 4.25 -8.50
CA GLU A 294 5.81 4.13 -9.84
C GLU A 294 6.09 5.52 -10.41
N LEU A 295 7.36 5.82 -10.70
CA LEU A 295 7.76 7.13 -11.24
C LEU A 295 7.70 7.17 -12.77
N ASN A 296 7.67 5.98 -13.45
CA ASN A 296 7.66 5.83 -14.90
C ASN A 296 6.70 4.73 -15.37
#